data_d8cb9d5e10c7fd9a11ab25a63fbb6fa0
#
_entry.id   d8cb9d5e10c7fd9a11ab25a63fbb6fa0
#
_cell.length_a   1.000
_cell.length_b   1.000
_cell.length_c   1.000
_cell.angle_alpha   90.00
_cell.angle_beta   90.00
_cell.angle_gamma   90.00
#
_symmetry.space_group_name_H-M   'P 1'
#
loop_
_entity.id
_entity.type
_entity.pdbx_description
1 polymer ?
#
loop_
_entity_poly.entity_id
_entity_poly.type
_entity_poly.pdbx_seq_one_letter_code
_entity_poly.pdbx_strand_id
1 'polypeptide(L)'
;IFFRPNEKVSQELARRFFIERGNPKVAWDAGINSVPIQIAIKYKIPYVFYAEHGESEYGGLVLNKESTKIRNFEEVIEHQIGDFPENWISESINKKDLAPYIYPSEKILNDNKITAFYFSYFFKWSMFENYNYIKKKVKDFKTLKKSRSDGTFTNFDSLDDKIDNVY
;
A
#
# COMPACT_ATOMS: atom_id res chain seq x y z
N ILE A 1 -2.99 15.78 6.38
CA ILE A 1 -2.80 16.27 5.00
C ILE A 1 -3.75 15.48 4.11
N PHE A 2 -4.52 16.18 3.31
CA PHE A 2 -5.36 15.57 2.30
C PHE A 2 -4.66 15.68 0.94
N PHE A 3 -4.53 14.57 0.24
CA PHE A 3 -3.97 14.50 -1.11
C PHE A 3 -5.01 13.89 -2.06
N ARG A 4 -5.19 14.52 -3.21
CA ARG A 4 -6.07 14.03 -4.28
C ARG A 4 -5.30 14.01 -5.59
N PRO A 5 -5.10 12.86 -6.21
CA PRO A 5 -4.47 12.79 -7.53
C PRO A 5 -5.37 13.41 -8.61
N ASN A 6 -4.81 13.64 -9.78
CA ASN A 6 -5.58 14.05 -10.94
C ASN A 6 -6.55 12.92 -11.34
N GLU A 7 -7.85 13.20 -11.28
CA GLU A 7 -8.90 12.19 -11.51
C GLU A 7 -8.82 11.58 -12.91
N LYS A 8 -8.55 12.39 -13.94
CA LYS A 8 -8.48 11.91 -15.33
C LYS A 8 -7.31 10.95 -15.50
N VAL A 9 -6.15 11.30 -14.93
CA VAL A 9 -4.97 10.45 -14.94
C VAL A 9 -5.22 9.14 -14.18
N SER A 10 -5.82 9.23 -13.00
CA SER A 10 -6.15 8.04 -12.19
C SER A 10 -7.13 7.10 -12.90
N GLN A 11 -8.16 7.65 -13.54
CA GLN A 11 -9.14 6.86 -14.29
C GLN A 11 -8.50 6.19 -15.51
N GLU A 12 -7.64 6.90 -16.24
CA GLU A 12 -6.95 6.37 -17.42
C GLU A 12 -5.99 5.25 -17.03
N LEU A 13 -5.17 5.45 -15.98
CA LEU A 13 -4.28 4.42 -15.48
C LEU A 13 -5.04 3.20 -14.98
N ALA A 14 -6.12 3.38 -14.21
CA ALA A 14 -6.95 2.27 -13.74
C ALA A 14 -7.55 1.47 -14.91
N ARG A 15 -8.09 2.16 -15.93
CA ARG A 15 -8.61 1.51 -17.13
C ARG A 15 -7.53 0.77 -17.90
N ARG A 16 -6.36 1.39 -18.09
CA ARG A 16 -5.22 0.80 -18.78
C ARG A 16 -4.76 -0.48 -18.09
N PHE A 17 -4.49 -0.41 -16.80
CA PHE A 17 -4.01 -1.57 -16.04
C PHE A 17 -5.05 -2.67 -15.87
N PHE A 18 -6.33 -2.32 -15.82
CA PHE A 18 -7.37 -3.33 -15.88
C PHE A 18 -7.34 -4.11 -17.20
N ILE A 19 -7.16 -3.43 -18.33
CA ILE A 19 -7.08 -4.10 -19.65
C ILE A 19 -5.79 -4.89 -19.81
N GLU A 20 -4.65 -4.32 -19.42
CA GLU A 20 -3.32 -4.90 -19.64
C GLU A 20 -2.98 -6.02 -18.65
N ARG A 21 -3.48 -5.93 -17.39
CA ARG A 21 -3.05 -6.77 -16.27
C ARG A 21 -4.18 -7.40 -15.47
N GLY A 22 -5.42 -7.06 -15.78
CA GLY A 22 -6.58 -7.47 -14.97
C GLY A 22 -6.70 -6.70 -13.63
N ASN A 23 -5.74 -5.84 -13.29
CA ASN A 23 -5.68 -5.14 -12.01
C ASN A 23 -5.82 -3.62 -12.16
N PRO A 24 -6.96 -2.99 -11.81
CA PRO A 24 -7.14 -1.55 -11.89
C PRO A 24 -6.42 -0.79 -10.78
N LYS A 25 -5.90 -1.47 -9.75
CA LYS A 25 -5.36 -0.86 -8.53
C LYS A 25 -3.87 -0.50 -8.63
N VAL A 26 -3.14 -0.93 -9.67
CA VAL A 26 -1.68 -0.71 -9.79
C VAL A 26 -1.26 0.74 -9.54
N ALA A 27 -1.95 1.71 -10.14
CA ALA A 27 -1.63 3.12 -9.91
C ALA A 27 -2.05 3.59 -8.52
N TRP A 28 -3.15 3.06 -7.97
CA TRP A 28 -3.56 3.36 -6.60
C TRP A 28 -2.53 2.85 -5.60
N ASP A 29 -2.07 1.61 -5.76
CA ASP A 29 -1.02 0.99 -4.93
C ASP A 29 0.28 1.82 -4.99
N ALA A 30 0.70 2.24 -6.17
CA ALA A 30 1.85 3.12 -6.32
C ALA A 30 1.67 4.44 -5.57
N GLY A 31 0.48 5.05 -5.64
CA GLY A 31 0.17 6.31 -4.98
C GLY A 31 0.17 6.23 -3.46
N ILE A 32 -0.50 5.23 -2.88
CA ILE A 32 -0.55 5.06 -1.41
C ILE A 32 0.82 4.74 -0.81
N ASN A 33 1.69 4.13 -1.60
CA ASN A 33 3.06 3.85 -1.18
C ASN A 33 3.98 5.08 -1.33
N SER A 34 3.84 5.86 -2.38
CA SER A 34 4.76 6.94 -2.73
C SER A 34 4.43 8.27 -2.03
N VAL A 35 3.15 8.65 -1.99
CA VAL A 35 2.73 9.95 -1.46
C VAL A 35 3.10 10.17 0.01
N PRO A 36 2.91 9.21 0.95
CA PRO A 36 3.31 9.40 2.34
C PRO A 36 4.81 9.72 2.48
N ILE A 37 5.65 9.05 1.70
CA ILE A 37 7.10 9.26 1.71
C ILE A 37 7.47 10.62 1.13
N GLN A 38 6.86 11.02 0.01
CA GLN A 38 7.07 12.34 -0.58
C GLN A 38 6.65 13.47 0.39
N ILE A 39 5.55 13.27 1.12
CA ILE A 39 5.10 14.18 2.17
C ILE A 39 6.09 14.20 3.34
N ALA A 40 6.59 13.06 3.77
CA ALA A 40 7.59 12.97 4.83
C ALA A 40 8.88 13.75 4.46
N ILE A 41 9.35 13.61 3.22
CA ILE A 41 10.48 14.39 2.70
C ILE A 41 10.17 15.89 2.75
N LYS A 42 9.02 16.30 2.21
CA LYS A 42 8.61 17.71 2.14
C LYS A 42 8.55 18.37 3.51
N TYR A 43 8.07 17.66 4.52
CA TYR A 43 7.88 18.17 5.88
C TYR A 43 8.99 17.74 6.85
N LYS A 44 10.04 17.07 6.36
CA LYS A 44 11.18 16.59 7.14
C LYS A 44 10.74 15.70 8.31
N ILE A 45 9.81 14.78 8.06
CA ILE A 45 9.34 13.80 9.03
C ILE A 45 10.23 12.56 8.90
N PRO A 46 11.06 12.23 9.91
CA PRO A 46 12.12 11.23 9.74
C PRO A 46 11.60 9.80 9.65
N TYR A 47 10.42 9.51 10.19
CA TYR A 47 9.89 8.15 10.28
C TYR A 47 8.48 8.04 9.72
N VAL A 48 8.25 7.02 8.90
CA VAL A 48 6.94 6.65 8.38
C VAL A 48 6.66 5.20 8.77
N PHE A 49 5.50 4.92 9.36
CA PHE A 49 5.09 3.58 9.73
C PHE A 49 3.95 3.11 8.84
N TYR A 50 4.14 1.95 8.23
CA TYR A 50 3.10 1.24 7.50
C TYR A 50 2.55 0.11 8.38
N ALA A 51 1.24 0.00 8.48
CA ALA A 51 0.58 -1.07 9.22
C ALA A 51 0.67 -2.39 8.45
N GLU A 52 0.42 -2.32 7.15
CA GLU A 52 0.42 -3.46 6.25
C GLU A 52 1.84 -3.84 5.82
N HIS A 53 2.11 -5.15 5.82
CA HIS A 53 3.38 -5.73 5.39
C HIS A 53 3.11 -6.70 4.25
N GLY A 54 3.35 -6.25 3.02
CA GLY A 54 2.99 -6.99 1.81
C GLY A 54 3.56 -8.41 1.76
N GLU A 55 4.84 -8.57 2.10
CA GLU A 55 5.52 -9.87 2.11
C GLU A 55 4.89 -10.87 3.10
N SER A 56 4.54 -10.42 4.31
CA SER A 56 3.94 -11.30 5.32
C SER A 56 2.45 -11.56 5.09
N GLU A 57 1.77 -10.71 4.34
CA GLU A 57 0.33 -10.84 4.07
C GLU A 57 0.04 -11.53 2.74
N TYR A 58 0.85 -11.25 1.72
CA TYR A 58 0.61 -11.71 0.34
C TYR A 58 1.70 -12.70 -0.16
N GLY A 59 2.77 -12.90 0.61
CA GLY A 59 3.93 -13.67 0.18
C GLY A 59 4.86 -12.91 -0.74
N GLY A 60 5.85 -13.59 -1.28
CA GLY A 60 6.83 -13.01 -2.19
C GLY A 60 8.27 -13.38 -1.83
N LEU A 61 9.25 -12.71 -2.45
CA LEU A 61 10.66 -12.95 -2.21
C LEU A 61 11.12 -12.30 -0.91
N VAL A 62 11.52 -13.13 0.07
CA VAL A 62 12.16 -12.66 1.31
C VAL A 62 13.64 -12.43 1.04
N LEU A 63 14.05 -11.18 0.88
CA LEU A 63 15.44 -10.83 0.57
C LEU A 63 16.38 -11.05 1.76
N ASN A 64 15.96 -10.68 2.98
CA ASN A 64 16.70 -10.93 4.24
C ASN A 64 15.84 -10.59 5.46
N LYS A 65 16.35 -10.88 6.69
CA LYS A 65 15.61 -10.56 7.93
C LYS A 65 15.44 -9.06 8.19
N GLU A 66 16.23 -8.20 7.60
CA GLU A 66 16.12 -6.75 7.74
C GLU A 66 15.08 -6.16 6.80
N SER A 67 14.77 -6.82 5.67
CA SER A 67 13.69 -6.43 4.76
C SER A 67 12.32 -6.44 5.45
N THR A 68 12.16 -7.24 6.48
CA THR A 68 10.94 -7.30 7.30
C THR A 68 10.76 -6.09 8.23
N LYS A 69 11.80 -5.28 8.41
CA LYS A 69 11.78 -4.10 9.29
C LYS A 69 11.64 -2.80 8.51
N ILE A 70 12.49 -2.65 7.50
CA ILE A 70 12.63 -1.41 6.73
C ILE A 70 12.03 -1.62 5.35
N ARG A 71 11.18 -0.70 4.97
CA ARG A 71 10.58 -0.63 3.66
C ARG A 71 11.51 0.11 2.72
N ASN A 72 12.26 -0.62 1.91
CA ASN A 72 13.20 -0.06 0.94
C ASN A 72 12.59 0.08 -0.46
N PHE A 73 13.34 0.70 -1.36
CA PHE A 73 12.89 0.97 -2.72
C PHE A 73 12.59 -0.33 -3.50
N GLU A 74 13.50 -1.31 -3.42
CA GLU A 74 13.38 -2.57 -4.18
C GLU A 74 12.15 -3.36 -3.73
N GLU A 75 11.94 -3.47 -2.43
CA GLU A 75 10.77 -4.13 -1.84
C GLU A 75 9.47 -3.47 -2.29
N VAL A 76 9.40 -2.14 -2.27
CA VAL A 76 8.20 -1.41 -2.70
C VAL A 76 7.91 -1.61 -4.18
N ILE A 77 8.94 -1.57 -5.03
CA ILE A 77 8.76 -1.79 -6.47
C ILE A 77 8.31 -3.22 -6.72
N GLU A 78 8.94 -4.22 -6.08
CA GLU A 78 8.65 -5.64 -6.32
C GLU A 78 7.27 -6.06 -5.75
N HIS A 79 7.03 -5.76 -4.47
CA HIS A 79 5.87 -6.33 -3.76
C HIS A 79 4.64 -5.42 -3.74
N GLN A 80 4.80 -4.13 -3.99
CA GLN A 80 3.69 -3.20 -3.84
C GLN A 80 3.24 -2.60 -5.18
N ILE A 81 4.16 -2.29 -6.07
CA ILE A 81 3.83 -1.58 -7.32
C ILE A 81 3.93 -2.54 -8.53
N GLY A 82 4.92 -3.43 -8.53
CA GLY A 82 5.18 -4.39 -9.60
C GLY A 82 5.65 -3.75 -10.91
N ASP A 83 6.01 -2.45 -10.91
CA ASP A 83 6.42 -1.71 -12.11
C ASP A 83 7.11 -0.39 -11.74
N PHE A 84 7.69 0.26 -12.75
CA PHE A 84 8.26 1.60 -12.64
C PHE A 84 7.28 2.63 -13.22
N PRO A 85 6.67 3.49 -12.38
CA PRO A 85 5.69 4.48 -12.85
C PRO A 85 6.22 5.42 -13.94
N GLU A 86 7.52 5.60 -14.04
CA GLU A 86 8.15 6.38 -15.12
C GLU A 86 7.87 5.82 -16.52
N ASN A 87 7.54 4.53 -16.60
CA ASN A 87 7.21 3.85 -17.86
C ASN A 87 5.74 4.04 -18.27
N TRP A 88 4.91 4.67 -17.42
CA TRP A 88 3.47 4.81 -17.66
C TRP A 88 3.11 6.02 -18.52
N ILE A 89 4.09 6.73 -19.04
CA ILE A 89 3.91 7.86 -19.97
C ILE A 89 3.10 7.39 -21.19
N SER A 90 2.17 8.22 -21.64
CA SER A 90 1.38 8.03 -22.85
C SER A 90 1.14 9.38 -23.54
N GLU A 91 0.38 9.38 -24.63
CA GLU A 91 0.00 10.63 -25.30
C GLU A 91 -0.78 11.59 -24.38
N SER A 92 -1.57 11.04 -23.45
CA SER A 92 -2.42 11.78 -22.52
C SER A 92 -1.81 11.94 -21.12
N ILE A 93 -0.76 11.18 -20.77
CA ILE A 93 -0.12 11.17 -19.45
C ILE A 93 1.35 11.55 -19.58
N ASN A 94 1.70 12.67 -18.98
CA ASN A 94 3.09 13.15 -18.98
C ASN A 94 3.81 12.87 -17.66
N LYS A 95 5.12 13.11 -17.61
CA LYS A 95 5.95 12.85 -16.44
C LYS A 95 5.48 13.58 -15.17
N LYS A 96 4.90 14.77 -15.29
CA LYS A 96 4.40 15.52 -14.11
C LYS A 96 3.17 14.87 -13.51
N ASP A 97 2.33 14.27 -14.36
CA ASP A 97 1.14 13.56 -13.93
C ASP A 97 1.48 12.31 -13.13
N LEU A 98 2.65 11.73 -13.39
CA LEU A 98 3.14 10.52 -12.74
C LEU A 98 3.89 10.79 -11.43
N ALA A 99 4.23 12.04 -11.13
CA ALA A 99 4.99 12.38 -9.91
C ALA A 99 4.41 11.78 -8.61
N PRO A 100 3.09 11.72 -8.38
CA PRO A 100 2.51 11.12 -7.16
C PRO A 100 2.72 9.62 -7.04
N TYR A 101 3.00 8.93 -8.14
CA TYR A 101 3.12 7.48 -8.20
C TYR A 101 4.56 6.99 -8.08
N ILE A 102 5.54 7.91 -8.20
CA ILE A 102 6.97 7.57 -8.18
C ILE A 102 7.46 7.48 -6.74
N TYR A 103 7.85 6.28 -6.31
CA TYR A 103 8.48 6.09 -5.02
C TYR A 103 9.90 6.67 -5.03
N PRO A 104 10.28 7.50 -4.02
CA PRO A 104 11.61 8.12 -3.97
C PRO A 104 12.72 7.08 -3.88
N SER A 105 13.80 7.30 -4.64
CA SER A 105 14.96 6.41 -4.62
C SER A 105 15.65 6.38 -3.25
N GLU A 106 16.40 5.31 -2.97
CA GLU A 106 17.16 5.18 -1.73
C GLU A 106 18.08 6.37 -1.47
N LYS A 107 18.71 6.90 -2.51
CA LYS A 107 19.54 8.10 -2.39
C LYS A 107 18.73 9.28 -1.83
N ILE A 108 17.54 9.54 -2.36
CA ILE A 108 16.66 10.63 -1.89
C ILE A 108 16.25 10.38 -0.44
N LEU A 109 15.92 9.16 -0.06
CA LEU A 109 15.55 8.80 1.31
C LEU A 109 16.70 9.05 2.27
N ASN A 110 17.90 8.59 1.92
CA ASN A 110 19.11 8.73 2.72
C ASN A 110 19.51 10.21 2.87
N ASP A 111 19.53 10.98 1.79
CA ASP A 111 19.87 12.42 1.80
C ASP A 111 18.90 13.21 2.69
N ASN A 112 17.64 12.80 2.77
CA ASN A 112 16.61 13.43 3.61
C ASN A 112 16.46 12.76 4.99
N LYS A 113 17.20 11.70 5.29
CA LYS A 113 17.12 10.93 6.54
C LYS A 113 15.71 10.42 6.84
N ILE A 114 15.02 9.93 5.82
CA ILE A 114 13.70 9.35 5.95
C ILE A 114 13.82 7.82 6.01
N THR A 115 13.17 7.22 6.99
CA THR A 115 13.08 5.75 7.10
C THR A 115 11.61 5.33 7.19
N ALA A 116 11.22 4.42 6.34
CA ALA A 116 9.91 3.77 6.40
C ALA A 116 10.03 2.41 7.10
N PHE A 117 9.13 2.15 8.02
CA PHE A 117 9.11 0.92 8.81
C PHE A 117 7.79 0.18 8.63
N TYR A 118 7.85 -1.13 8.76
CA TYR A 118 6.69 -1.96 8.99
C TYR A 118 6.37 -2.04 10.49
N PHE A 119 5.16 -1.65 10.87
CA PHE A 119 4.74 -1.65 12.27
C PHE A 119 4.68 -3.08 12.84
N SER A 120 4.30 -4.05 12.03
CA SER A 120 4.26 -5.46 12.37
C SER A 120 5.61 -6.07 12.76
N TYR A 121 6.73 -5.44 12.40
CA TYR A 121 8.04 -5.85 12.88
C TYR A 121 8.23 -5.63 14.39
N PHE A 122 7.66 -4.54 14.91
CA PHE A 122 7.80 -4.17 16.33
C PHE A 122 6.72 -4.79 17.19
N PHE A 123 5.56 -5.07 16.61
CA PHE A 123 4.39 -5.61 17.32
C PHE A 123 3.81 -6.75 16.51
N LYS A 124 3.55 -7.87 17.18
CA LYS A 124 2.90 -9.01 16.55
C LYS A 124 1.54 -8.59 16.00
N TRP A 125 1.36 -8.71 14.70
CA TRP A 125 0.10 -8.47 14.04
C TRP A 125 -0.74 -9.75 14.05
N SER A 126 -1.94 -9.68 14.57
CA SER A 126 -2.89 -10.78 14.55
C SER A 126 -4.30 -10.22 14.44
N MET A 127 -4.97 -10.47 13.32
CA MET A 127 -6.36 -10.07 13.09
C MET A 127 -7.28 -10.56 14.20
N PHE A 128 -7.11 -11.82 14.63
CA PHE A 128 -7.90 -12.40 15.71
C PHE A 128 -7.67 -11.71 17.06
N GLU A 129 -6.42 -11.42 17.41
CA GLU A 129 -6.11 -10.71 18.67
C GLU A 129 -6.60 -9.27 18.63
N ASN A 130 -6.45 -8.59 17.48
CA ASN A 130 -6.97 -7.24 17.27
C ASN A 130 -8.51 -7.18 17.40
N TYR A 131 -9.20 -8.14 16.75
CA TYR A 131 -10.66 -8.27 16.88
C TYR A 131 -11.09 -8.46 18.34
N ASN A 132 -10.44 -9.37 19.06
CA ASN A 132 -10.77 -9.62 20.46
C ASN A 132 -10.44 -8.41 21.35
N TYR A 133 -9.36 -7.69 21.07
CA TYR A 133 -8.99 -6.49 21.78
C TYR A 133 -10.04 -5.38 21.59
N ILE A 134 -10.40 -5.07 20.35
CA ILE A 134 -11.38 -4.00 20.06
C ILE A 134 -12.75 -4.33 20.64
N LYS A 135 -13.18 -5.60 20.57
CA LYS A 135 -14.43 -6.08 21.13
C LYS A 135 -14.51 -5.89 22.66
N LYS A 136 -13.37 -6.00 23.36
CA LYS A 136 -13.30 -5.75 24.80
C LYS A 136 -13.25 -4.26 25.15
N LYS A 137 -12.66 -3.45 24.28
CA LYS A 137 -12.42 -2.02 24.54
C LYS A 137 -13.57 -1.13 24.09
N VAL A 138 -14.27 -1.50 23.04
CA VAL A 138 -15.37 -0.72 22.47
C VAL A 138 -16.68 -1.46 22.72
N LYS A 139 -17.47 -0.95 23.65
CA LYS A 139 -18.70 -1.60 24.15
C LYS A 139 -19.71 -1.97 23.05
N ASP A 140 -19.84 -1.12 22.04
CA ASP A 140 -20.83 -1.30 20.97
C ASP A 140 -20.20 -1.80 19.65
N PHE A 141 -18.94 -2.27 19.70
CA PHE A 141 -18.29 -2.83 18.53
C PHE A 141 -19.01 -4.10 18.07
N LYS A 142 -19.39 -4.13 16.79
CA LYS A 142 -20.05 -5.25 16.14
C LYS A 142 -19.46 -5.45 14.75
N THR A 143 -19.38 -6.70 14.34
CA THR A 143 -19.12 -7.03 12.92
C THR A 143 -20.34 -6.68 12.09
N LEU A 144 -20.11 -6.28 10.82
CA LEU A 144 -21.20 -5.94 9.89
C LEU A 144 -22.08 -7.14 9.57
N LYS A 145 -21.49 -8.34 9.51
CA LYS A 145 -22.18 -9.59 9.20
C LYS A 145 -22.08 -10.58 10.36
N LYS A 146 -23.07 -11.42 10.51
CA LYS A 146 -23.05 -12.54 11.47
C LYS A 146 -22.22 -13.72 10.98
N SER A 147 -22.06 -13.87 9.66
CA SER A 147 -21.26 -14.89 9.00
C SER A 147 -20.03 -14.27 8.32
N ARG A 148 -19.11 -15.13 7.87
CA ARG A 148 -17.96 -14.70 7.07
C ARG A 148 -18.40 -13.93 5.81
N SER A 149 -17.57 -13.01 5.34
CA SER A 149 -17.71 -12.40 4.03
C SER A 149 -17.26 -13.36 2.93
N ASP A 150 -17.75 -13.17 1.72
CA ASP A 150 -17.29 -13.94 0.57
C ASP A 150 -15.79 -13.73 0.39
N GLY A 151 -15.05 -14.80 0.11
CA GLY A 151 -13.58 -14.76 0.00
C GLY A 151 -12.80 -14.74 1.33
N THR A 152 -13.48 -14.71 2.49
CA THR A 152 -12.81 -14.70 3.80
C THR A 152 -13.13 -15.94 4.64
N PHE A 153 -12.29 -16.22 5.66
CA PHE A 153 -12.48 -17.33 6.58
C PHE A 153 -13.23 -16.96 7.84
N THR A 154 -13.28 -15.68 8.19
CA THR A 154 -13.89 -15.17 9.41
C THR A 154 -14.95 -14.11 9.13
N ASN A 155 -15.72 -13.73 10.15
CA ASN A 155 -16.72 -12.67 10.05
C ASN A 155 -16.18 -11.28 10.43
N PHE A 156 -14.90 -11.17 10.75
CA PHE A 156 -14.21 -9.92 11.03
C PHE A 156 -13.16 -9.56 9.97
N ASP A 157 -12.91 -10.44 9.01
CA ASP A 157 -12.15 -10.14 7.81
C ASP A 157 -13.08 -9.66 6.70
N SER A 158 -12.58 -8.79 5.84
CA SER A 158 -13.24 -8.43 4.58
C SER A 158 -12.19 -8.19 3.51
N LEU A 159 -12.54 -8.45 2.26
CA LEU A 159 -11.77 -7.95 1.14
C LEU A 159 -12.12 -6.47 0.94
N ASP A 160 -11.15 -5.67 0.55
CA ASP A 160 -11.32 -4.24 0.35
C ASP A 160 -12.31 -3.94 -0.76
N ASP A 161 -12.19 -4.66 -1.86
CA ASP A 161 -13.01 -4.49 -3.05
C ASP A 161 -13.55 -5.82 -3.57
N LYS A 162 -14.70 -5.76 -4.25
CA LYS A 162 -15.27 -6.96 -4.91
C LYS A 162 -14.37 -7.52 -6.01
N ILE A 163 -13.54 -6.66 -6.62
CA ILE A 163 -12.61 -7.08 -7.67
C ILE A 163 -11.51 -8.01 -7.12
N ASP A 164 -11.18 -7.90 -5.84
CA ASP A 164 -10.17 -8.75 -5.19
C ASP A 164 -10.56 -10.23 -5.15
N ASN A 165 -11.82 -10.57 -5.46
CA ASN A 165 -12.26 -11.95 -5.66
C ASN A 165 -11.96 -12.50 -7.06
N VAL A 166 -11.42 -11.70 -7.98
CA VAL A 166 -11.25 -12.06 -9.40
C VAL A 166 -9.81 -12.44 -9.72
N TYR A 167 -8.84 -12.04 -8.89
CA TYR A 167 -7.42 -12.38 -9.03
C TYR A 167 -6.78 -12.97 -7.80
#